data_d5fb3235342eef3b7232457b07184f17
#
_entry.id   d5fb3235342eef3b7232457b07184f17
#
_cell.length_a   1.000
_cell.length_b   1.000
_cell.length_c   1.000
_cell.angle_alpha   90.00
_cell.angle_beta   90.00
_cell.angle_gamma   90.00
#
_symmetry.space_group_name_H-M   'P 1'
#
loop_
_entity.id
_entity.type
_entity.pdbx_description
1 polymer ?
#
loop_
_entity_poly.entity_id
_entity_poly.type
_entity_poly.pdbx_seq_one_letter_code
_entity_poly.pdbx_strand_id
1 'polypeptide(L)'
;MSEKYKLDNYKRPKLQLPNNEDKLLLHSCCAPCSGEIIEAIAASNIKTTVYFYNPNIHPIDEYEIRKDENRRFCEKVGFECIDGDYDKDDWFERVKGFEDEPERGERCTKCFDMRFERSALFAHENGFNVFATTLGISRWKDMKQINDSGHRSAARYKTVSYTHLTLPTTVSVECEGCGG
;
A
#
# COMPACT_ATOMS: atom_id res chain seq x y z
N MET A 1 -9.55 24.54 -13.66
CA MET A 1 -8.97 23.48 -14.53
C MET A 1 -7.64 23.10 -13.90
N SER A 2 -7.59 21.96 -13.19
CA SER A 2 -6.34 21.48 -12.62
C SER A 2 -5.37 21.10 -13.74
N GLU A 3 -4.18 21.68 -13.73
CA GLU A 3 -3.11 21.16 -14.61
C GLU A 3 -2.98 19.66 -14.31
N LYS A 4 -3.31 18.85 -15.32
CA LYS A 4 -3.17 17.40 -15.22
C LYS A 4 -1.73 17.10 -14.86
N TYR A 5 -1.50 16.43 -13.74
CA TYR A 5 -0.18 15.96 -13.35
C TYR A 5 0.48 15.28 -14.56
N LYS A 6 1.56 15.85 -15.04
CA LYS A 6 2.33 15.28 -16.14
C LYS A 6 3.26 14.23 -15.53
N LEU A 7 2.94 12.96 -15.75
CA LEU A 7 3.89 11.87 -15.54
C LEU A 7 5.17 12.23 -16.31
N ASP A 8 6.32 11.96 -15.71
CA ASP A 8 7.60 12.15 -16.38
C ASP A 8 7.67 11.32 -17.69
N ASN A 9 8.67 11.57 -18.54
CA ASN A 9 8.85 10.86 -19.79
C ASN A 9 9.38 9.42 -19.58
N TYR A 10 9.46 8.94 -18.35
CA TYR A 10 9.90 7.56 -18.06
C TYR A 10 8.85 6.55 -18.52
N LYS A 11 9.27 5.62 -19.38
CA LYS A 11 8.39 4.58 -19.92
C LYS A 11 8.22 3.46 -18.89
N ARG A 12 7.16 3.55 -18.09
CA ARG A 12 6.79 2.51 -17.12
C ARG A 12 6.20 1.29 -17.82
N PRO A 13 6.47 0.08 -17.32
CA PRO A 13 5.76 -1.10 -17.79
C PRO A 13 4.27 -0.98 -17.49
N LYS A 14 3.42 -1.40 -18.42
CA LYS A 14 1.97 -1.47 -18.16
C LYS A 14 1.65 -2.58 -17.18
N LEU A 15 0.95 -2.21 -16.13
CA LEU A 15 0.43 -3.15 -15.14
C LEU A 15 -0.92 -3.72 -15.62
N GLN A 16 -1.18 -4.97 -15.29
CA GLN A 16 -2.47 -5.63 -15.50
C GLN A 16 -2.92 -6.25 -14.20
N LEU A 17 -4.19 -6.04 -13.85
CA LEU A 17 -4.79 -6.68 -12.69
C LEU A 17 -5.12 -8.15 -12.99
N PRO A 18 -5.13 -9.01 -11.96
CA PRO A 18 -5.62 -10.39 -12.10
C PRO A 18 -7.04 -10.43 -12.68
N ASN A 19 -7.37 -11.51 -13.38
CA ASN A 19 -8.70 -11.76 -13.93
C ASN A 19 -9.26 -10.65 -14.85
N ASN A 20 -8.39 -9.85 -15.47
CA ASN A 20 -8.76 -8.69 -16.30
C ASN A 20 -9.63 -7.65 -15.55
N GLU A 21 -9.50 -7.55 -14.25
CA GLU A 21 -10.15 -6.51 -13.46
C GLU A 21 -9.65 -5.13 -13.85
N ASP A 22 -10.50 -4.11 -13.71
CA ASP A 22 -10.18 -2.72 -14.02
C ASP A 22 -10.16 -1.79 -12.80
N LYS A 23 -10.56 -2.32 -11.63
CA LYS A 23 -10.64 -1.59 -10.36
C LYS A 23 -9.67 -2.16 -9.33
N LEU A 24 -8.99 -1.27 -8.63
CA LEU A 24 -8.02 -1.60 -7.59
C LEU A 24 -8.29 -0.81 -6.32
N LEU A 25 -8.35 -1.50 -5.17
CA LEU A 25 -8.17 -0.86 -3.88
C LEU A 25 -6.68 -0.93 -3.50
N LEU A 26 -6.01 0.22 -3.37
CA LEU A 26 -4.59 0.29 -3.01
C LEU A 26 -4.41 0.74 -1.56
N HIS A 27 -4.08 -0.19 -0.67
CA HIS A 27 -3.66 0.17 0.68
C HIS A 27 -2.32 0.91 0.62
N SER A 28 -2.29 2.14 1.13
CA SER A 28 -1.10 3.01 1.17
C SER A 28 -0.66 3.28 2.60
N CYS A 29 0.64 3.14 2.87
CA CYS A 29 1.21 3.45 4.18
C CYS A 29 1.69 4.91 4.29
N CYS A 30 2.17 5.51 3.22
CA CYS A 30 2.60 6.91 3.15
C CYS A 30 2.90 7.30 1.70
N ALA A 31 2.84 8.59 1.39
CA ALA A 31 3.07 9.10 0.06
C ALA A 31 4.48 8.80 -0.51
N PRO A 32 5.59 8.98 0.24
CA PRO A 32 6.92 8.67 -0.28
C PRO A 32 7.11 7.21 -0.69
N CYS A 33 6.50 6.27 0.04
CA CYS A 33 6.58 4.85 -0.28
C CYS A 33 5.69 4.47 -1.48
N SER A 34 4.71 5.29 -1.82
CA SER A 34 3.68 4.95 -2.81
C SER A 34 3.94 5.56 -4.18
N GLY A 35 4.79 6.59 -4.28
CA GLY A 35 4.92 7.45 -5.44
C GLY A 35 5.06 6.71 -6.76
N GLU A 36 6.10 5.90 -6.90
CA GLU A 36 6.37 5.19 -8.15
C GLU A 36 5.29 4.15 -8.50
N ILE A 37 4.74 3.44 -7.50
CA ILE A 37 3.63 2.50 -7.73
C ILE A 37 2.38 3.25 -8.20
N ILE A 38 2.01 4.33 -7.55
CA ILE A 38 0.84 5.13 -7.91
C ILE A 38 1.00 5.69 -9.33
N GLU A 39 2.18 6.16 -9.69
CA GLU A 39 2.45 6.66 -11.05
C GLU A 39 2.41 5.53 -12.09
N ALA A 40 2.92 4.32 -11.79
CA ALA A 40 2.84 3.16 -12.67
C ALA A 40 1.39 2.70 -12.88
N ILE A 41 0.59 2.70 -11.81
CA ILE A 41 -0.85 2.41 -11.87
C ILE A 41 -1.58 3.44 -12.74
N ALA A 42 -1.31 4.73 -12.51
CA ALA A 42 -1.90 5.81 -13.30
C ALA A 42 -1.54 5.71 -14.79
N ALA A 43 -0.28 5.41 -15.10
CA ALA A 43 0.18 5.16 -16.48
C ALA A 43 -0.47 3.94 -17.13
N SER A 44 -0.98 3.01 -16.34
CA SER A 44 -1.66 1.79 -16.79
C SER A 44 -3.17 1.95 -16.96
N ASN A 45 -3.73 3.13 -16.63
CA ASN A 45 -5.17 3.44 -16.67
C ASN A 45 -6.03 2.53 -15.78
N ILE A 46 -5.49 2.06 -14.67
CA ILE A 46 -6.24 1.26 -13.69
C ILE A 46 -7.05 2.21 -12.80
N LYS A 47 -8.35 1.98 -12.69
CA LYS A 47 -9.23 2.74 -11.78
C LYS A 47 -8.89 2.40 -10.34
N THR A 48 -8.28 3.35 -9.64
CA THR A 48 -7.72 3.09 -8.32
C THR A 48 -8.32 4.00 -7.28
N THR A 49 -8.74 3.40 -6.17
CA THR A 49 -9.04 4.09 -4.92
C THR A 49 -7.93 3.75 -3.92
N VAL A 50 -7.31 4.79 -3.37
CA VAL A 50 -6.26 4.64 -2.35
C VAL A 50 -6.92 4.59 -0.98
N TYR A 51 -6.59 3.58 -0.19
CA TYR A 51 -7.12 3.38 1.14
C TYR A 51 -6.01 3.56 2.18
N PHE A 52 -6.14 4.60 3.02
CA PHE A 52 -5.20 4.90 4.09
C PHE A 52 -5.70 4.33 5.40
N TYR A 53 -5.23 3.15 5.78
CA TYR A 53 -5.53 2.50 7.05
C TYR A 53 -4.23 2.08 7.75
N ASN A 54 -3.78 2.88 8.70
CA ASN A 54 -2.47 2.73 9.34
C ASN A 54 -2.52 2.98 10.86
N PRO A 55 -3.21 2.13 11.63
CA PRO A 55 -3.35 2.31 13.08
C PRO A 55 -2.02 2.16 13.85
N ASN A 56 -0.99 1.68 13.18
CA ASN A 56 0.36 1.50 13.70
C ASN A 56 1.21 2.77 13.69
N ILE A 57 0.72 3.88 13.16
CA ILE A 57 1.45 5.15 13.11
C ILE A 57 1.15 5.95 14.39
N HIS A 58 2.18 6.29 15.14
CA HIS A 58 2.11 7.05 16.40
C HIS A 58 3.25 8.06 16.44
N PRO A 59 3.09 9.20 17.15
CA PRO A 59 1.87 9.73 17.77
C PRO A 59 0.82 10.17 16.73
N ILE A 60 -0.31 10.70 17.21
CA ILE A 60 -1.42 11.12 16.32
C ILE A 60 -0.97 12.19 15.33
N ASP A 61 -0.09 13.10 15.71
CA ASP A 61 0.39 14.16 14.82
C ASP A 61 1.14 13.57 13.62
N GLU A 62 1.92 12.52 13.81
CA GLU A 62 2.62 11.81 12.72
C GLU A 62 1.62 11.07 11.81
N TYR A 63 0.56 10.50 12.39
CA TYR A 63 -0.51 9.88 11.61
C TYR A 63 -1.20 10.91 10.71
N GLU A 64 -1.57 12.09 11.25
CA GLU A 64 -2.25 13.15 10.51
C GLU A 64 -1.35 13.70 9.38
N ILE A 65 -0.05 13.94 9.65
CA ILE A 65 0.91 14.37 8.63
C ILE A 65 0.95 13.39 7.46
N ARG A 66 1.10 12.10 7.72
CA ARG A 66 1.17 11.08 6.66
C ARG A 66 -0.13 10.91 5.90
N LYS A 67 -1.25 11.02 6.60
CA LYS A 67 -2.58 11.01 5.99
C LYS A 67 -2.75 12.16 5.02
N ASP A 68 -2.43 13.37 5.44
CA ASP A 68 -2.54 14.58 4.62
C ASP A 68 -1.60 14.55 3.40
N GLU A 69 -0.36 14.09 3.59
CA GLU A 69 0.57 13.91 2.47
C GLU A 69 0.03 12.91 1.45
N ASN A 70 -0.51 11.79 1.92
CA ASN A 70 -1.09 10.76 1.05
C ASN A 70 -2.29 11.32 0.27
N ARG A 71 -3.18 12.07 0.93
CA ARG A 71 -4.34 12.71 0.30
C ARG A 71 -3.91 13.71 -0.77
N ARG A 72 -2.97 14.62 -0.46
CA ARG A 72 -2.44 15.60 -1.43
C ARG A 72 -1.81 14.93 -2.65
N PHE A 73 -1.12 13.80 -2.42
CA PHE A 73 -0.52 13.06 -3.53
C PHE A 73 -1.60 12.41 -4.41
N CYS A 74 -2.63 11.81 -3.83
CA CYS A 74 -3.76 11.26 -4.57
C CYS A 74 -4.49 12.33 -5.39
N GLU A 75 -4.77 13.50 -4.82
CA GLU A 75 -5.35 14.64 -5.52
C GLU A 75 -4.50 15.05 -6.73
N LYS A 76 -3.18 15.09 -6.56
CA LYS A 76 -2.24 15.46 -7.63
C LYS A 76 -2.28 14.49 -8.81
N VAL A 77 -2.41 13.19 -8.56
CA VAL A 77 -2.49 12.16 -9.61
C VAL A 77 -3.92 11.87 -10.10
N GLY A 78 -4.93 12.42 -9.41
CA GLY A 78 -6.34 12.26 -9.75
C GLY A 78 -6.96 10.95 -9.27
N PHE A 79 -6.45 10.38 -8.18
CA PHE A 79 -7.02 9.21 -7.54
C PHE A 79 -7.92 9.61 -6.37
N GLU A 80 -8.99 8.83 -6.16
CA GLU A 80 -9.78 8.91 -4.94
C GLU A 80 -8.94 8.41 -3.76
N CYS A 81 -9.04 9.10 -2.62
CA CYS A 81 -8.40 8.72 -1.38
C CYS A 81 -9.44 8.59 -0.28
N ILE A 82 -9.47 7.43 0.39
CA ILE A 82 -10.36 7.13 1.50
C ILE A 82 -9.52 6.86 2.74
N ASP A 83 -9.86 7.55 3.82
CA ASP A 83 -9.24 7.32 5.11
C ASP A 83 -10.02 6.23 5.86
N GLY A 84 -9.32 5.22 6.33
CA GLY A 84 -9.85 4.25 7.28
C GLY A 84 -9.81 4.80 8.70
N ASP A 85 -10.50 4.10 9.60
CA ASP A 85 -10.54 4.46 11.02
C ASP A 85 -9.12 4.39 11.66
N TYR A 86 -8.89 5.24 12.64
CA TYR A 86 -7.65 5.22 13.41
C TYR A 86 -7.78 4.30 14.62
N ASP A 87 -7.83 3.00 14.37
CA ASP A 87 -8.05 1.93 15.38
C ASP A 87 -6.76 1.67 16.20
N LYS A 88 -6.17 2.71 16.76
CA LYS A 88 -4.91 2.66 17.48
C LYS A 88 -4.95 1.70 18.67
N ASP A 89 -6.02 1.73 19.44
CA ASP A 89 -6.12 0.92 20.65
C ASP A 89 -6.27 -0.58 20.32
N ASP A 90 -7.00 -0.92 19.25
CA ASP A 90 -7.07 -2.30 18.73
C ASP A 90 -5.70 -2.76 18.22
N TRP A 91 -4.95 -1.88 17.57
CA TRP A 91 -3.58 -2.22 17.15
C TRP A 91 -2.67 -2.53 18.34
N PHE A 92 -2.68 -1.72 19.39
CA PHE A 92 -1.89 -1.96 20.60
C PHE A 92 -2.28 -3.28 21.27
N GLU A 93 -3.57 -3.59 21.37
CA GLU A 93 -4.01 -4.86 21.96
C GLU A 93 -3.56 -6.07 21.12
N ARG A 94 -3.60 -5.97 19.78
CA ARG A 94 -3.16 -7.05 18.88
C ARG A 94 -1.65 -7.32 18.92
N VAL A 95 -0.85 -6.31 19.20
CA VAL A 95 0.62 -6.45 19.27
C VAL A 95 1.14 -6.59 20.70
N LYS A 96 0.27 -6.66 21.68
CA LYS A 96 0.63 -6.83 23.07
C LYS A 96 1.40 -8.12 23.31
N GLY A 97 2.54 -8.02 23.99
CA GLY A 97 3.48 -9.10 24.23
C GLY A 97 4.47 -9.34 23.07
N PHE A 98 4.41 -8.53 22.01
CA PHE A 98 5.34 -8.56 20.89
C PHE A 98 6.10 -7.25 20.70
N GLU A 99 6.10 -6.37 21.74
CA GLU A 99 6.67 -5.03 21.68
C GLU A 99 8.18 -5.04 21.36
N ASP A 100 8.90 -5.98 21.93
CA ASP A 100 10.35 -6.15 21.76
C ASP A 100 10.76 -6.99 20.54
N GLU A 101 9.78 -7.48 19.76
CA GLU A 101 10.06 -8.24 18.56
C GLU A 101 10.82 -7.40 17.51
N PRO A 102 11.84 -7.98 16.86
CA PRO A 102 12.58 -7.27 15.84
C PRO A 102 11.71 -6.98 14.60
N GLU A 103 12.24 -6.16 13.70
CA GLU A 103 11.66 -6.02 12.37
C GLU A 103 11.58 -7.39 11.67
N ARG A 104 10.49 -7.68 10.98
CA ARG A 104 10.13 -8.98 10.38
C ARG A 104 9.74 -10.07 11.39
N GLY A 105 9.64 -9.75 12.70
CA GLY A 105 9.13 -10.63 13.74
C GLY A 105 7.62 -10.77 13.72
N GLU A 106 7.07 -11.43 14.73
CA GLU A 106 5.63 -11.73 14.85
C GLU A 106 4.79 -10.45 14.97
N ARG A 107 5.31 -9.40 15.62
CA ARG A 107 4.66 -8.09 15.66
C ARG A 107 4.34 -7.56 14.26
N CYS A 108 5.26 -7.74 13.29
CA CYS A 108 5.01 -7.33 11.91
C CYS A 108 3.89 -8.14 11.26
N THR A 109 3.83 -9.45 11.52
CA THR A 109 2.73 -10.32 11.05
C THR A 109 1.39 -9.81 11.54
N LYS A 110 1.26 -9.56 12.86
CA LYS A 110 0.02 -9.04 13.47
C LYS A 110 -0.40 -7.69 12.86
N CYS A 111 0.58 -6.81 12.66
CA CYS A 111 0.35 -5.50 12.04
C CYS A 111 -0.14 -5.62 10.59
N PHE A 112 0.45 -6.52 9.79
CA PHE A 112 0.02 -6.75 8.41
C PHE A 112 -1.36 -7.40 8.37
N ASP A 113 -1.62 -8.39 9.20
CA ASP A 113 -2.91 -9.07 9.27
C ASP A 113 -4.04 -8.07 9.55
N MET A 114 -3.89 -7.22 10.56
CA MET A 114 -4.89 -6.19 10.86
C MET A 114 -5.16 -5.26 9.67
N ARG A 115 -4.10 -4.74 9.07
CA ARG A 115 -4.21 -3.78 7.98
C ARG A 115 -4.81 -4.41 6.72
N PHE A 116 -4.45 -5.64 6.41
CA PHE A 116 -4.96 -6.34 5.23
C PHE A 116 -6.35 -6.91 5.45
N GLU A 117 -6.68 -7.38 6.64
CA GLU A 117 -8.07 -7.76 6.99
C GLU A 117 -9.02 -6.58 6.76
N ARG A 118 -8.66 -5.38 7.25
CA ARG A 118 -9.49 -4.19 7.07
C ARG A 118 -9.56 -3.76 5.60
N SER A 119 -8.44 -3.82 4.88
CA SER A 119 -8.40 -3.50 3.45
C SER A 119 -9.22 -4.49 2.61
N ALA A 120 -9.12 -5.79 2.89
CA ALA A 120 -9.88 -6.81 2.17
C ALA A 120 -11.38 -6.74 2.47
N LEU A 121 -11.75 -6.45 3.73
CA LEU A 121 -13.15 -6.22 4.12
C LEU A 121 -13.71 -5.00 3.38
N PHE A 122 -12.99 -3.88 3.41
CA PHE A 122 -13.40 -2.67 2.71
C PHE A 122 -13.54 -2.91 1.19
N ALA A 123 -12.59 -3.64 0.60
CA ALA A 123 -12.66 -4.02 -0.81
C ALA A 123 -13.92 -4.82 -1.11
N HIS A 124 -14.23 -5.82 -0.30
CA HIS A 124 -15.42 -6.65 -0.46
C HIS A 124 -16.71 -5.84 -0.35
N GLU A 125 -16.84 -5.00 0.67
CA GLU A 125 -18.04 -4.18 0.92
C GLU A 125 -18.28 -3.11 -0.16
N ASN A 126 -17.22 -2.66 -0.84
CA ASN A 126 -17.28 -1.60 -1.85
C ASN A 126 -17.10 -2.11 -3.30
N GLY A 127 -17.19 -3.42 -3.51
CA GLY A 127 -17.20 -4.02 -4.84
C GLY A 127 -15.84 -3.96 -5.57
N PHE A 128 -14.73 -4.02 -4.83
CA PHE A 128 -13.41 -4.25 -5.38
C PHE A 128 -13.09 -5.73 -5.30
N ASN A 129 -12.83 -6.36 -6.43
CA ASN A 129 -12.40 -7.75 -6.48
C ASN A 129 -10.89 -7.90 -6.21
N VAL A 130 -10.13 -6.82 -6.34
CA VAL A 130 -8.68 -6.81 -6.17
C VAL A 130 -8.26 -5.74 -5.18
N PHE A 131 -7.41 -6.09 -4.23
CA PHE A 131 -6.69 -5.13 -3.41
C PHE A 131 -5.18 -5.36 -3.47
N ALA A 132 -4.41 -4.31 -3.26
CA ALA A 132 -2.95 -4.35 -3.21
C ALA A 132 -2.42 -3.47 -2.08
N THR A 133 -1.12 -3.54 -1.84
CA THR A 133 -0.45 -2.71 -0.83
C THR A 133 0.88 -2.15 -1.32
N THR A 134 1.22 -0.95 -0.84
CA THR A 134 2.53 -0.33 -1.08
C THR A 134 3.62 -0.80 -0.10
N LEU A 135 3.29 -1.66 0.87
CA LEU A 135 4.25 -2.12 1.88
C LEU A 135 5.44 -2.88 1.31
N GLY A 136 5.24 -3.56 0.19
CA GLY A 136 6.28 -4.34 -0.47
C GLY A 136 7.44 -3.52 -1.05
N ILE A 137 7.32 -2.18 -1.13
CA ILE A 137 8.40 -1.31 -1.60
C ILE A 137 9.52 -1.20 -0.55
N SER A 138 9.18 -1.37 0.72
CA SER A 138 10.14 -1.20 1.79
C SER A 138 11.12 -2.37 1.87
N ARG A 139 12.39 -2.10 1.65
CA ARG A 139 13.48 -3.09 1.81
C ARG A 139 13.60 -3.68 3.23
N TRP A 140 12.97 -3.03 4.20
CA TRP A 140 12.96 -3.47 5.59
C TRP A 140 11.91 -4.53 5.89
N LYS A 141 10.94 -4.69 5.00
CA LYS A 141 9.83 -5.63 5.15
C LYS A 141 10.13 -6.96 4.47
N ASP A 142 9.58 -8.03 4.98
CA ASP A 142 9.66 -9.34 4.39
C ASP A 142 8.48 -9.54 3.41
N MET A 143 8.80 -9.77 2.13
CA MET A 143 7.79 -9.94 1.08
C MET A 143 6.95 -11.20 1.27
N LYS A 144 7.58 -12.27 1.77
CA LYS A 144 6.83 -13.50 2.03
C LYS A 144 5.80 -13.28 3.13
N GLN A 145 6.18 -12.60 4.22
CA GLN A 145 5.30 -12.26 5.33
C GLN A 145 4.12 -11.38 4.88
N ILE A 146 4.39 -10.37 4.02
CA ILE A 146 3.37 -9.51 3.41
C ILE A 146 2.41 -10.33 2.54
N ASN A 147 2.94 -11.20 1.67
CA ASN A 147 2.14 -12.01 0.76
C ASN A 147 1.27 -13.00 1.51
N ASP A 148 1.83 -13.70 2.50
CA ASP A 148 1.08 -14.66 3.32
C ASP A 148 -0.08 -13.99 4.04
N SER A 149 0.14 -12.80 4.62
CA SER A 149 -0.91 -12.02 5.27
C SER A 149 -1.97 -11.53 4.27
N GLY A 150 -1.56 -11.04 3.12
CA GLY A 150 -2.46 -10.63 2.04
C GLY A 150 -3.33 -11.78 1.54
N HIS A 151 -2.76 -12.97 1.34
CA HIS A 151 -3.50 -14.15 0.90
C HIS A 151 -4.50 -14.64 1.95
N ARG A 152 -4.13 -14.64 3.24
CA ARG A 152 -5.06 -15.00 4.32
C ARG A 152 -6.27 -14.07 4.33
N SER A 153 -6.04 -12.77 4.23
CA SER A 153 -7.10 -11.76 4.22
C SER A 153 -7.98 -11.86 2.98
N ALA A 154 -7.37 -12.05 1.80
CA ALA A 154 -8.09 -12.22 0.55
C ALA A 154 -9.03 -13.44 0.56
N ALA A 155 -8.52 -14.59 1.06
CA ALA A 155 -9.32 -15.81 1.16
C ALA A 155 -10.54 -15.65 2.09
N ARG A 156 -10.39 -14.87 3.17
CA ARG A 156 -11.47 -14.63 4.13
C ARG A 156 -12.62 -13.82 3.55
N TYR A 157 -12.33 -12.83 2.70
CA TYR A 157 -13.30 -11.88 2.16
C TYR A 157 -13.61 -12.11 0.67
N LYS A 158 -13.16 -13.23 0.09
CA LYS A 158 -13.37 -13.58 -1.33
C LYS A 158 -12.90 -12.49 -2.30
N THR A 159 -11.82 -11.82 -1.96
CA THR A 159 -11.10 -10.86 -2.81
C THR A 159 -9.80 -11.48 -3.31
N VAL A 160 -9.10 -10.82 -4.22
CA VAL A 160 -7.76 -11.21 -4.68
C VAL A 160 -6.73 -10.25 -4.11
N SER A 161 -5.77 -10.77 -3.35
CA SER A 161 -4.60 -9.99 -2.95
C SER A 161 -3.60 -9.97 -4.09
N TYR A 162 -3.37 -8.79 -4.65
CA TYR A 162 -2.39 -8.56 -5.70
C TYR A 162 -1.15 -7.89 -5.10
N THR A 163 -0.17 -8.71 -4.74
CA THR A 163 1.06 -8.25 -4.09
C THR A 163 2.20 -8.01 -5.08
N HIS A 164 2.07 -8.45 -6.32
CA HIS A 164 3.04 -8.25 -7.39
C HIS A 164 2.88 -6.92 -8.13
N LEU A 165 2.48 -5.86 -7.43
CA LEU A 165 2.74 -4.49 -7.90
C LEU A 165 4.25 -4.16 -7.83
N THR A 166 5.08 -5.15 -7.58
CA THR A 166 6.50 -5.00 -7.84
C THR A 166 6.65 -4.75 -9.32
N LEU A 167 6.97 -3.52 -9.66
CA LEU A 167 7.71 -3.25 -10.89
C LEU A 167 8.74 -4.37 -11.02
N PRO A 168 8.92 -4.97 -12.21
CA PRO A 168 10.00 -5.93 -12.38
C PRO A 168 11.29 -5.23 -11.90
N THR A 169 11.72 -5.55 -10.69
CA THR A 169 12.94 -5.07 -10.08
C THR A 169 14.13 -5.80 -10.73
N THR A 170 14.29 -5.57 -12.01
CA THR A 170 15.51 -5.83 -12.75
C THR A 170 15.99 -4.54 -13.40
N VAL A 171 15.89 -3.44 -12.64
CA VAL A 171 16.80 -2.32 -12.82
C VAL A 171 17.54 -2.21 -11.50
N SER A 172 18.64 -2.94 -11.39
CA SER A 172 19.73 -2.55 -10.53
C SER A 172 20.12 -1.15 -10.98
N VAL A 173 19.66 -0.14 -10.25
CA VAL A 173 20.27 1.18 -10.30
C VAL A 173 21.62 0.98 -9.58
N GLU A 174 22.64 0.62 -10.33
CA GLU A 174 23.99 0.85 -9.92
C GLU A 174 24.13 2.35 -9.74
N CYS A 175 24.11 2.79 -8.48
CA CYS A 175 24.59 4.12 -8.13
C CYS A 175 26.12 4.11 -8.38
N GLU A 176 26.51 4.37 -9.61
CA GLU A 176 27.86 4.85 -9.88
C GLU A 176 27.94 6.28 -9.28
N GLY A 177 28.71 6.41 -8.22
CA GLY A 177 29.12 7.72 -7.73
C GLY A 177 28.80 8.07 -6.28
N CYS A 178 29.14 7.23 -5.31
CA CYS A 178 29.41 7.63 -3.93
C CYS A 178 30.71 7.00 -3.47
N GLY A 179 31.80 7.39 -4.11
CA GLY A 179 33.13 7.21 -3.60
C GLY A 179 33.65 8.57 -3.12
N GLY A 180 33.99 8.66 -1.83
CA GLY A 180 34.59 9.82 -1.22
C GLY A 180 34.41 9.82 0.27
#